data_1b556142cb7c55f08ad4f7ab29b731be
#
_entry.id   1b556142cb7c55f08ad4f7ab29b731be
#
_cell.length_a   1.000
_cell.length_b   1.000
_cell.length_c   1.000
_cell.angle_alpha   90.00
_cell.angle_beta   90.00
_cell.angle_gamma   90.00
#
_symmetry.space_group_name_H-M   'P 1'
#
loop_
_entity.id
_entity.type
_entity.pdbx_description
1 polymer ?
#
loop_
_entity_poly.entity_id
_entity_poly.type
_entity_poly.pdbx_seq_one_letter_code
_entity_poly.pdbx_strand_id
1 'polypeptide(L)'
;GTYMYECPSLLSMRDELTGEIRDVLIFSPQGMQPLGEKYNNIFQSGYIVGSLDNETLKFTVETPFTELDAGFEFYAPQTISGTGLTADPKAPHDVCGDAPVMIAWLGNADQDDLPSWSHRWVHMFTYPRELHLRNGKIFQRPVPQLNDAMKMTPLYREEEKGKLVELKNALTFRLRGRVNVSDECVKLKIKDTHGVALSIVLDKDFVQMDRGGTRYTEGGSLRRRTLKRSKIREFDLLVDGSATELYVGGKLVASMGAEVMTA
;
A
#
# COMPACT_ATOMS: atom_id res chain seq x y z
N GLY A 1 12.44 -22.04 -5.35
CA GLY A 1 11.03 -21.84 -5.70
C GLY A 1 10.19 -21.67 -4.46
N THR A 2 8.96 -21.22 -4.62
CA THR A 2 7.99 -21.09 -3.54
C THR A 2 7.65 -22.46 -2.95
N TYR A 3 7.52 -22.53 -1.64
CA TYR A 3 7.24 -23.79 -0.94
C TYR A 3 5.92 -23.76 -0.14
N MET A 4 5.36 -22.57 0.07
CA MET A 4 4.10 -22.36 0.78
C MET A 4 3.28 -21.27 0.10
N TYR A 5 1.95 -21.41 0.10
CA TYR A 5 0.99 -20.41 -0.36
C TYR A 5 -0.04 -20.22 0.74
N GLU A 6 -0.05 -19.03 1.35
CA GLU A 6 -0.85 -18.72 2.52
C GLU A 6 -1.94 -17.68 2.21
N CYS A 7 -2.93 -17.63 3.09
CA CYS A 7 -4.00 -16.63 3.11
C CYS A 7 -4.65 -16.38 1.75
N PRO A 8 -5.14 -17.42 1.03
CA PRO A 8 -5.77 -17.23 -0.25
C PRO A 8 -7.12 -16.51 -0.11
N SER A 9 -7.36 -15.52 -0.97
CA SER A 9 -8.66 -14.88 -1.18
C SER A 9 -8.99 -14.89 -2.66
N LEU A 10 -10.15 -15.38 -3.03
CA LEU A 10 -10.64 -15.38 -4.40
C LEU A 10 -11.79 -14.37 -4.54
N LEU A 11 -11.66 -13.47 -5.49
CA LEU A 11 -12.62 -12.39 -5.75
C LEU A 11 -13.01 -12.40 -7.23
N SER A 12 -14.29 -12.26 -7.52
CA SER A 12 -14.76 -11.93 -8.86
C SER A 12 -14.96 -10.43 -8.97
N MET A 13 -14.16 -9.76 -9.79
CA MET A 13 -14.13 -8.31 -9.91
C MET A 13 -14.46 -7.86 -11.33
N ARG A 14 -15.21 -6.77 -11.45
CA ARG A 14 -15.40 -6.11 -12.74
C ARG A 14 -14.20 -5.24 -13.07
N ASP A 15 -13.58 -5.45 -14.22
CA ASP A 15 -12.55 -4.55 -14.74
C ASP A 15 -13.22 -3.22 -15.17
N GLU A 16 -12.83 -2.13 -14.52
CA GLU A 16 -13.45 -0.81 -14.71
C GLU A 16 -13.22 -0.22 -16.13
N LEU A 17 -12.21 -0.70 -16.86
CA LEU A 17 -11.91 -0.23 -18.20
C LEU A 17 -12.54 -1.07 -19.31
N THR A 18 -12.61 -2.39 -19.11
CA THR A 18 -13.15 -3.30 -20.12
C THR A 18 -14.60 -3.68 -19.87
N GLY A 19 -15.07 -3.55 -18.61
CA GLY A 19 -16.38 -3.99 -18.17
C GLY A 19 -16.49 -5.51 -17.96
N GLU A 20 -15.44 -6.26 -18.25
CA GLU A 20 -15.42 -7.71 -18.12
C GLU A 20 -15.23 -8.13 -16.65
N ILE A 21 -15.84 -9.25 -16.28
CA ILE A 21 -15.60 -9.88 -14.96
C ILE A 21 -14.39 -10.78 -15.09
N ARG A 22 -13.49 -10.67 -14.10
CA ARG A 22 -12.30 -11.48 -13.96
C ARG A 22 -12.18 -11.98 -12.53
N ASP A 23 -11.63 -13.17 -12.38
CA ASP A 23 -11.29 -13.70 -11.07
C ASP A 23 -9.90 -13.25 -10.68
N VAL A 24 -9.78 -12.78 -9.45
CA VAL A 24 -8.54 -12.33 -8.84
C VAL A 24 -8.23 -13.24 -7.66
N LEU A 25 -7.14 -13.98 -7.75
CA LEU A 25 -6.65 -14.80 -6.65
C LEU A 25 -5.51 -14.06 -5.95
N ILE A 26 -5.76 -13.63 -4.71
CA ILE A 26 -4.78 -13.02 -3.81
C ILE A 26 -4.19 -14.12 -2.94
N PHE A 27 -2.90 -14.11 -2.72
CA PHE A 27 -2.21 -15.07 -1.84
C PHE A 27 -0.82 -14.60 -1.45
N SER A 28 -0.26 -15.24 -0.44
CA SER A 28 1.06 -14.93 0.12
C SER A 28 2.02 -16.10 -0.12
N PRO A 29 2.84 -16.05 -1.20
CA PRO A 29 3.84 -17.10 -1.47
C PRO A 29 5.09 -16.89 -0.62
N GLN A 30 5.54 -17.94 0.04
CA GLN A 30 6.82 -17.94 0.76
C GLN A 30 7.95 -18.52 -0.10
N GLY A 31 9.18 -18.02 0.10
CA GLY A 31 10.37 -18.47 -0.59
C GLY A 31 10.66 -17.78 -1.93
N MET A 32 9.88 -16.75 -2.30
CA MET A 32 10.23 -15.94 -3.45
C MET A 32 11.53 -15.17 -3.20
N GLN A 33 12.33 -15.06 -4.25
CA GLN A 33 13.60 -14.33 -4.18
C GLN A 33 13.41 -12.91 -4.72
N PRO A 34 14.12 -11.91 -4.15
CA PRO A 34 14.14 -10.56 -4.68
C PRO A 34 14.53 -10.51 -6.16
N LEU A 35 13.89 -9.64 -6.92
CA LEU A 35 14.17 -9.41 -8.32
C LEU A 35 14.17 -7.91 -8.62
N GLY A 36 15.34 -7.28 -8.52
CA GLY A 36 15.49 -5.84 -8.69
C GLY A 36 14.65 -5.05 -7.67
N GLU A 37 13.68 -4.27 -8.16
CA GLU A 37 12.77 -3.49 -7.30
C GLU A 37 11.56 -4.30 -6.80
N LYS A 38 11.45 -5.59 -7.14
CA LYS A 38 10.31 -6.44 -6.81
C LYS A 38 10.68 -7.51 -5.79
N TYR A 39 9.68 -7.93 -5.04
CA TYR A 39 9.78 -9.07 -4.12
C TYR A 39 10.86 -8.86 -3.04
N ASN A 40 10.96 -7.62 -2.54
CA ASN A 40 11.99 -7.25 -1.56
C ASN A 40 11.55 -7.44 -0.10
N ASN A 41 10.30 -7.81 0.15
CA ASN A 41 9.87 -8.18 1.49
C ASN A 41 10.40 -9.56 1.86
N ILE A 42 10.55 -9.83 3.15
CA ILE A 42 10.92 -11.16 3.66
C ILE A 42 9.84 -12.17 3.23
N PHE A 43 8.57 -11.81 3.42
CA PHE A 43 7.42 -12.57 2.93
C PHE A 43 6.62 -11.73 1.93
N GLN A 44 6.14 -12.38 0.88
CA GLN A 44 5.47 -11.72 -0.23
C GLN A 44 3.94 -11.85 -0.11
N SER A 45 3.22 -10.86 -0.62
CA SER A 45 1.78 -10.94 -0.84
C SER A 45 1.44 -10.28 -2.16
N GLY A 46 0.63 -10.94 -2.95
CA GLY A 46 0.29 -10.45 -4.27
C GLY A 46 -0.91 -11.18 -4.87
N TYR A 47 -1.08 -11.04 -6.16
CA TYR A 47 -2.24 -11.56 -6.87
C TYR A 47 -1.89 -12.04 -8.27
N ILE A 48 -2.76 -12.89 -8.79
CA ILE A 48 -2.90 -13.23 -10.21
C ILE A 48 -4.33 -12.92 -10.65
N VAL A 49 -4.50 -12.57 -11.92
CA VAL A 49 -5.82 -12.39 -12.55
C VAL A 49 -6.03 -13.49 -13.57
N GLY A 50 -7.25 -13.98 -13.65
CA GLY A 50 -7.61 -15.05 -14.56
C GLY A 50 -9.10 -15.35 -14.54
N SER A 51 -9.44 -16.61 -14.76
CA SER A 51 -10.79 -17.13 -14.70
C SER A 51 -10.85 -18.48 -14.00
N LEU A 52 -11.82 -18.65 -13.10
CA LEU A 52 -12.13 -19.92 -12.44
C LEU A 52 -13.24 -20.63 -13.21
N ASP A 53 -12.96 -21.86 -13.62
CA ASP A 53 -14.01 -22.77 -14.10
C ASP A 53 -14.68 -23.41 -12.87
N ASN A 54 -15.95 -23.08 -12.65
CA ASN A 54 -16.70 -23.53 -11.48
C ASN A 54 -17.07 -25.02 -11.52
N GLU A 55 -17.04 -25.66 -12.69
CA GLU A 55 -17.32 -27.10 -12.81
C GLU A 55 -16.08 -27.93 -12.51
N THR A 56 -14.96 -27.54 -13.07
CA THR A 56 -13.69 -28.28 -12.93
C THR A 56 -12.80 -27.77 -11.79
N LEU A 57 -13.15 -26.63 -11.19
CA LEU A 57 -12.38 -25.89 -10.18
C LEU A 57 -10.98 -25.53 -10.64
N LYS A 58 -10.79 -25.42 -11.95
CA LYS A 58 -9.52 -25.05 -12.54
C LYS A 58 -9.42 -23.53 -12.72
N PHE A 59 -8.38 -22.93 -12.15
CA PHE A 59 -8.04 -21.53 -12.38
C PHE A 59 -7.12 -21.39 -13.58
N THR A 60 -7.53 -20.62 -14.59
CA THR A 60 -6.72 -20.29 -15.76
C THR A 60 -6.08 -18.93 -15.54
N VAL A 61 -4.76 -18.91 -15.42
CA VAL A 61 -3.98 -17.68 -15.15
C VAL A 61 -3.83 -16.86 -16.43
N GLU A 62 -4.20 -15.58 -16.38
CA GLU A 62 -4.07 -14.62 -17.48
C GLU A 62 -2.95 -13.60 -17.25
N THR A 63 -2.62 -13.30 -16.00
CA THR A 63 -1.55 -12.35 -15.66
C THR A 63 -0.51 -13.00 -14.75
N PRO A 64 0.77 -12.60 -14.84
CA PRO A 64 1.78 -13.07 -13.91
C PRO A 64 1.50 -12.56 -12.50
N PHE A 65 2.07 -13.25 -11.50
CA PHE A 65 2.03 -12.78 -10.11
C PHE A 65 2.55 -11.35 -9.98
N THR A 66 1.78 -10.53 -9.30
CA THR A 66 2.07 -9.12 -9.08
C THR A 66 1.93 -8.78 -7.60
N GLU A 67 2.93 -8.14 -7.03
CA GLU A 67 2.89 -7.69 -5.64
C GLU A 67 1.75 -6.68 -5.41
N LEU A 68 1.10 -6.79 -4.27
CA LEU A 68 0.12 -5.81 -3.80
C LEU A 68 0.79 -4.58 -3.19
N ASP A 69 1.96 -4.74 -2.61
CA ASP A 69 2.65 -3.69 -1.87
C ASP A 69 4.16 -3.73 -2.17
N ALA A 70 4.77 -2.57 -2.37
CA ALA A 70 6.19 -2.45 -2.64
C ALA A 70 6.99 -1.96 -1.41
N GLY A 71 6.36 -1.96 -0.23
CA GLY A 71 6.93 -1.50 1.03
C GLY A 71 7.80 -2.55 1.73
N PHE A 72 7.68 -2.61 3.04
CA PHE A 72 8.63 -3.35 3.87
C PHE A 72 8.01 -4.57 4.57
N GLU A 73 6.79 -4.46 5.09
CA GLU A 73 6.20 -5.49 5.96
C GLU A 73 4.75 -5.90 5.61
N PHE A 74 4.28 -5.63 4.41
CA PHE A 74 2.93 -6.01 4.02
C PHE A 74 2.80 -7.52 3.86
N TYR A 75 1.93 -8.16 4.67
CA TYR A 75 1.75 -9.62 4.63
C TYR A 75 0.31 -10.04 4.94
N ALA A 76 -0.03 -11.28 4.55
CA ALA A 76 -1.27 -11.99 4.88
C ALA A 76 -2.56 -11.16 4.70
N PRO A 77 -2.78 -10.52 3.53
CA PRO A 77 -3.98 -9.73 3.31
C PRO A 77 -5.24 -10.58 3.40
N GLN A 78 -6.29 -9.97 4.00
CA GLN A 78 -7.64 -10.52 4.01
C GLN A 78 -8.58 -9.54 3.31
N THR A 79 -9.54 -10.05 2.58
CA THR A 79 -10.49 -9.25 1.83
C THR A 79 -11.92 -9.48 2.30
N ILE A 80 -12.70 -8.42 2.29
CA ILE A 80 -14.13 -8.43 2.56
C ILE A 80 -14.81 -7.88 1.32
N SER A 81 -15.72 -8.65 0.75
CA SER A 81 -16.57 -8.25 -0.36
C SER A 81 -18.02 -8.09 0.10
N GLY A 82 -18.80 -7.29 -0.63
CA GLY A 82 -20.21 -7.08 -0.31
C GLY A 82 -20.41 -6.36 1.03
N THR A 83 -19.63 -5.31 1.28
CA THR A 83 -19.71 -4.55 2.55
C THR A 83 -21.06 -3.87 2.79
N GLY A 84 -21.96 -3.88 1.79
CA GLY A 84 -23.28 -3.25 1.88
C GLY A 84 -23.27 -1.73 1.87
N LEU A 85 -22.09 -1.10 1.77
CA LEU A 85 -21.98 0.35 1.79
C LEU A 85 -22.49 1.02 0.51
N THR A 86 -22.44 0.30 -0.62
CA THR A 86 -23.01 0.73 -1.91
C THR A 86 -23.65 -0.44 -2.68
N ALA A 87 -23.94 -1.57 -2.02
CA ALA A 87 -24.42 -2.78 -2.68
C ALA A 87 -25.72 -2.51 -3.44
N ASP A 88 -25.70 -2.71 -4.75
CA ASP A 88 -26.93 -2.90 -5.50
C ASP A 88 -27.57 -4.24 -5.05
N PRO A 89 -28.70 -4.23 -4.36
CA PRO A 89 -29.34 -5.46 -3.89
C PRO A 89 -29.79 -6.39 -5.02
N LYS A 90 -29.69 -5.95 -6.28
CA LYS A 90 -29.95 -6.73 -7.49
C LYS A 90 -28.70 -7.28 -8.16
N ALA A 91 -27.49 -6.91 -7.68
CA ALA A 91 -26.26 -7.51 -8.21
C ALA A 91 -26.21 -8.99 -7.84
N PRO A 92 -25.75 -9.87 -8.74
CA PRO A 92 -25.48 -11.27 -8.38
C PRO A 92 -24.55 -11.32 -7.15
N HIS A 93 -24.85 -12.22 -6.20
CA HIS A 93 -24.11 -12.33 -4.93
C HIS A 93 -22.62 -12.68 -5.10
N ASP A 94 -22.23 -13.12 -6.27
CA ASP A 94 -20.90 -13.53 -6.67
C ASP A 94 -20.07 -12.42 -7.36
N VAL A 95 -20.70 -11.29 -7.68
CA VAL A 95 -20.00 -10.12 -8.23
C VAL A 95 -20.03 -9.01 -7.20
N CYS A 96 -18.87 -8.60 -6.72
CA CYS A 96 -18.76 -7.47 -5.82
C CYS A 96 -19.35 -6.22 -6.48
N GLY A 97 -20.54 -5.83 -6.10
CA GLY A 97 -21.17 -4.57 -6.52
C GLY A 97 -20.38 -3.35 -6.02
N ASP A 98 -19.70 -3.52 -4.89
CA ASP A 98 -18.80 -2.56 -4.26
C ASP A 98 -17.34 -2.99 -4.43
N ALA A 99 -16.43 -2.04 -4.43
CA ALA A 99 -15.02 -2.35 -4.39
C ALA A 99 -14.71 -3.20 -3.13
N PRO A 100 -14.08 -4.38 -3.26
CA PRO A 100 -13.67 -5.15 -2.12
C PRO A 100 -12.75 -4.34 -1.21
N VAL A 101 -12.90 -4.51 0.09
CA VAL A 101 -12.02 -3.89 1.08
C VAL A 101 -11.00 -4.92 1.55
N MET A 102 -9.74 -4.50 1.61
CA MET A 102 -8.62 -5.32 2.06
C MET A 102 -7.96 -4.70 3.28
N ILE A 103 -7.59 -5.54 4.24
CA ILE A 103 -6.70 -5.22 5.36
C ILE A 103 -5.59 -6.26 5.37
N ALA A 104 -4.37 -5.84 5.67
CA ALA A 104 -3.21 -6.72 5.79
C ALA A 104 -2.42 -6.48 7.08
N TRP A 105 -1.59 -7.40 7.43
CA TRP A 105 -0.64 -7.30 8.52
C TRP A 105 0.58 -6.48 8.09
N LEU A 106 0.92 -5.43 8.83
CA LEU A 106 2.21 -4.75 8.77
C LEU A 106 3.14 -5.37 9.81
N GLY A 107 3.88 -6.36 9.37
CA GLY A 107 4.80 -7.15 10.18
C GLY A 107 5.10 -8.49 9.52
N ASN A 108 5.95 -9.27 10.11
CA ASN A 108 6.20 -10.66 9.73
C ASN A 108 6.66 -11.48 10.95
N ALA A 109 6.57 -12.82 10.82
CA ALA A 109 6.85 -13.73 11.92
C ALA A 109 8.33 -13.78 12.33
N ASP A 110 9.23 -13.33 11.47
CA ASP A 110 10.68 -13.36 11.71
C ASP A 110 11.20 -12.05 12.33
N GLN A 111 10.31 -11.09 12.59
CA GLN A 111 10.69 -9.83 13.23
C GLN A 111 10.80 -9.99 14.74
N ASP A 112 12.01 -9.84 15.23
CA ASP A 112 12.34 -9.82 16.64
C ASP A 112 12.68 -8.40 17.13
N ASP A 113 12.68 -8.20 18.43
CA ASP A 113 13.16 -6.98 19.12
C ASP A 113 12.58 -5.66 18.61
N LEU A 114 11.29 -5.68 18.22
CA LEU A 114 10.59 -4.46 17.84
C LEU A 114 10.57 -3.48 19.02
N PRO A 115 10.88 -2.18 18.80
CA PRO A 115 10.89 -1.17 19.86
C PRO A 115 9.57 -1.06 20.62
N SER A 116 8.43 -1.31 19.94
CA SER A 116 7.08 -1.33 20.53
C SER A 116 6.87 -2.43 21.57
N TRP A 117 7.73 -3.44 21.63
CA TRP A 117 7.66 -4.50 22.64
C TRP A 117 7.71 -3.94 24.06
N SER A 118 8.48 -2.88 24.28
CA SER A 118 8.54 -2.18 25.60
C SER A 118 7.18 -1.60 25.99
N HIS A 119 6.30 -1.33 25.04
CA HIS A 119 4.94 -0.85 25.23
C HIS A 119 3.89 -1.97 25.19
N ARG A 120 4.32 -3.24 25.16
CA ARG A 120 3.48 -4.45 25.18
C ARG A 120 2.62 -4.63 23.94
N TRP A 121 3.08 -4.20 22.78
CA TRP A 121 2.46 -4.49 21.49
C TRP A 121 3.53 -4.70 20.42
N VAL A 122 3.20 -5.46 19.42
CA VAL A 122 4.01 -5.67 18.20
C VAL A 122 3.10 -5.74 17.00
N HIS A 123 3.61 -5.27 15.89
CA HIS A 123 2.95 -5.23 14.60
C HIS A 123 1.68 -4.37 14.59
N MET A 124 1.11 -4.20 13.41
CA MET A 124 -0.12 -3.41 13.22
C MET A 124 -0.84 -3.87 11.96
N PHE A 125 -1.98 -3.27 11.70
CA PHE A 125 -2.67 -3.45 10.44
C PHE A 125 -2.40 -2.28 9.47
N THR A 126 -2.57 -2.55 8.17
CA THR A 126 -2.71 -1.49 7.19
C THR A 126 -3.99 -0.70 7.43
N TYR A 127 -4.09 0.50 6.86
CA TYR A 127 -5.38 1.09 6.66
C TYR A 127 -6.26 0.19 5.77
N PRO A 128 -7.59 0.21 5.95
CA PRO A 128 -8.49 -0.46 5.01
C PRO A 128 -8.36 0.15 3.61
N ARG A 129 -8.24 -0.71 2.60
CA ARG A 129 -7.99 -0.33 1.20
C ARG A 129 -9.09 -0.87 0.29
N GLU A 130 -9.67 -0.03 -0.54
CA GLU A 130 -10.48 -0.47 -1.66
C GLU A 130 -9.60 -1.02 -2.77
N LEU A 131 -10.06 -2.13 -3.38
CA LEU A 131 -9.42 -2.76 -4.53
C LEU A 131 -10.22 -2.46 -5.79
N HIS A 132 -9.56 -2.01 -6.83
CA HIS A 132 -10.13 -1.72 -8.14
C HIS A 132 -9.36 -2.48 -9.20
N LEU A 133 -10.06 -3.18 -10.08
CA LEU A 133 -9.44 -3.87 -11.21
C LEU A 133 -9.51 -3.00 -12.46
N ARG A 134 -8.36 -2.75 -13.10
CA ARG A 134 -8.25 -1.96 -14.33
C ARG A 134 -7.25 -2.58 -15.28
N ASN A 135 -7.72 -3.04 -16.42
CA ASN A 135 -6.91 -3.71 -17.43
C ASN A 135 -6.02 -4.82 -16.83
N GLY A 136 -6.65 -5.72 -16.06
CA GLY A 136 -6.00 -6.86 -15.41
C GLY A 136 -5.01 -6.49 -14.29
N LYS A 137 -5.09 -5.27 -13.74
CA LYS A 137 -4.22 -4.82 -12.63
C LYS A 137 -5.04 -4.29 -11.47
N ILE A 138 -4.63 -4.66 -10.27
CA ILE A 138 -5.22 -4.12 -9.04
C ILE A 138 -4.66 -2.72 -8.77
N PHE A 139 -5.57 -1.79 -8.53
CA PHE A 139 -5.33 -0.47 -7.98
C PHE A 139 -5.90 -0.41 -6.57
N GLN A 140 -5.21 0.26 -5.69
CA GLN A 140 -5.57 0.37 -4.28
C GLN A 140 -5.69 1.82 -3.90
N ARG A 141 -6.64 2.13 -3.04
CA ARG A 141 -6.77 3.43 -2.39
C ARG A 141 -7.32 3.25 -0.97
N PRO A 142 -7.02 4.17 -0.06
CA PRO A 142 -7.67 4.17 1.25
C PRO A 142 -9.18 4.25 1.10
N VAL A 143 -9.93 3.59 1.97
CA VAL A 143 -11.40 3.66 1.96
C VAL A 143 -11.88 5.11 2.06
N PRO A 144 -12.95 5.51 1.34
CA PRO A 144 -13.44 6.89 1.31
C PRO A 144 -13.82 7.44 2.68
N GLN A 145 -14.24 6.60 3.62
CA GLN A 145 -14.61 6.99 4.99
C GLN A 145 -13.48 7.70 5.73
N LEU A 146 -12.22 7.45 5.37
CA LEU A 146 -11.07 8.19 5.91
C LEU A 146 -11.09 9.68 5.50
N ASN A 147 -11.76 10.05 4.40
CA ASN A 147 -11.88 11.47 4.02
C ASN A 147 -12.78 12.23 4.99
N ASP A 148 -13.80 11.56 5.54
CA ASP A 148 -14.72 12.16 6.51
C ASP A 148 -14.09 12.21 7.91
N ALA A 149 -13.32 11.19 8.27
CA ALA A 149 -12.60 11.12 9.54
C ALA A 149 -11.42 12.10 9.62
N MET A 150 -10.75 12.34 8.51
CA MET A 150 -9.55 13.19 8.43
C MET A 150 -9.85 14.48 7.64
N LYS A 151 -10.29 15.53 8.33
CA LYS A 151 -10.53 16.84 7.71
C LYS A 151 -9.23 17.42 7.19
N MET A 152 -9.22 17.73 5.89
CA MET A 152 -8.05 18.30 5.22
C MET A 152 -8.05 19.81 5.30
N THR A 153 -6.89 20.41 5.63
CA THR A 153 -6.63 21.84 5.56
C THR A 153 -5.48 22.12 4.59
N PRO A 154 -5.53 23.23 3.82
CA PRO A 154 -4.38 23.60 3.00
C PRO A 154 -3.15 23.82 3.86
N LEU A 155 -2.07 23.09 3.54
CA LEU A 155 -0.83 23.13 4.29
C LEU A 155 0.28 23.92 3.58
N TYR A 156 0.28 23.90 2.23
CA TYR A 156 1.38 24.39 1.41
C TYR A 156 0.88 24.92 0.07
N ARG A 157 1.51 25.98 -0.41
CA ARG A 157 1.35 26.53 -1.76
C ARG A 157 2.72 26.65 -2.43
N GLU A 158 2.74 26.80 -3.75
CA GLU A 158 3.99 26.85 -4.52
C GLU A 158 4.91 28.00 -4.10
N GLU A 159 4.34 29.13 -3.68
CA GLU A 159 5.08 30.30 -3.17
C GLU A 159 5.82 30.03 -1.87
N GLU A 160 5.54 28.91 -1.21
CA GLU A 160 6.14 28.50 0.07
C GLU A 160 7.23 27.43 -0.07
N LYS A 161 7.72 27.22 -1.30
CA LYS A 161 8.75 26.20 -1.60
C LYS A 161 9.96 26.33 -0.65
N GLY A 162 10.30 25.23 -0.02
CA GLY A 162 11.43 25.15 0.92
C GLY A 162 11.11 25.51 2.36
N LYS A 163 9.89 25.96 2.68
CA LYS A 163 9.49 26.17 4.07
C LYS A 163 9.31 24.85 4.80
N LEU A 164 9.76 24.82 6.03
CA LEU A 164 9.48 23.75 6.97
C LEU A 164 8.04 23.90 7.49
N VAL A 165 7.27 22.85 7.39
CA VAL A 165 5.95 22.77 8.02
C VAL A 165 6.08 21.95 9.29
N GLU A 166 5.75 22.54 10.40
CA GLU A 166 5.78 21.86 11.70
C GLU A 166 4.38 21.39 12.08
N LEU A 167 4.21 20.09 12.25
CA LEU A 167 3.01 19.48 12.79
C LEU A 167 3.29 19.12 14.26
N LYS A 168 2.93 20.00 15.18
CA LYS A 168 3.18 19.78 16.60
C LYS A 168 2.32 18.63 17.13
N ASN A 169 2.97 17.65 17.78
CA ASN A 169 2.33 16.48 18.42
C ASN A 169 1.44 15.66 17.48
N ALA A 170 1.75 15.64 16.18
CA ALA A 170 0.97 14.90 15.19
C ALA A 170 1.53 13.49 15.05
N LEU A 171 1.02 12.55 15.84
CA LEU A 171 1.30 11.12 15.67
C LEU A 171 0.50 10.50 14.53
N THR A 172 -0.64 11.09 14.20
CA THR A 172 -1.52 10.64 13.12
C THR A 172 -1.83 11.80 12.21
N PHE A 173 -1.52 11.65 10.91
CA PHE A 173 -1.83 12.66 9.90
C PHE A 173 -1.94 12.05 8.51
N ARG A 174 -2.56 12.79 7.61
CA ARG A 174 -2.61 12.49 6.19
C ARG A 174 -2.14 13.68 5.38
N LEU A 175 -1.24 13.46 4.45
CA LEU A 175 -0.73 14.49 3.54
C LEU A 175 -1.04 14.09 2.10
N ARG A 176 -1.86 14.89 1.44
CA ARG A 176 -2.20 14.72 0.02
C ARG A 176 -1.67 15.88 -0.79
N GLY A 177 -1.16 15.56 -1.96
CA GLY A 177 -0.63 16.63 -2.82
C GLY A 177 -0.49 16.21 -4.26
N ARG A 178 -0.26 17.27 -5.05
CA ARG A 178 0.10 17.17 -6.45
C ARG A 178 1.36 18.03 -6.66
N VAL A 179 2.41 17.41 -7.15
CA VAL A 179 3.73 18.05 -7.30
C VAL A 179 4.22 17.97 -8.74
N ASN A 180 4.87 19.02 -9.19
CA ASN A 180 5.56 19.04 -10.47
C ASN A 180 6.99 18.50 -10.28
N VAL A 181 7.33 17.47 -11.02
CA VAL A 181 8.62 16.76 -11.00
C VAL A 181 9.32 16.80 -12.37
N SER A 182 8.97 17.79 -13.21
CA SER A 182 9.54 17.91 -14.58
C SER A 182 11.05 18.09 -14.57
N ASP A 183 11.51 19.00 -13.75
CA ASP A 183 12.88 19.50 -13.74
C ASP A 183 13.69 18.88 -12.60
N GLU A 184 13.08 18.76 -11.42
CA GLU A 184 13.70 18.23 -10.21
C GLU A 184 12.75 17.25 -9.50
N CYS A 185 13.32 16.29 -8.76
CA CYS A 185 12.53 15.46 -7.86
C CYS A 185 12.07 16.26 -6.64
N VAL A 186 10.91 15.90 -6.10
CA VAL A 186 10.41 16.45 -4.84
C VAL A 186 10.77 15.49 -3.71
N LYS A 187 11.32 16.02 -2.63
CA LYS A 187 11.69 15.27 -1.43
C LYS A 187 10.82 15.69 -0.26
N LEU A 188 10.09 14.74 0.29
CA LEU A 188 9.36 14.89 1.54
C LEU A 188 10.21 14.24 2.65
N LYS A 189 10.39 14.94 3.76
CA LYS A 189 11.11 14.42 4.92
C LYS A 189 10.25 14.57 6.16
N ILE A 190 10.00 13.47 6.84
CA ILE A 190 9.37 13.46 8.14
C ILE A 190 10.49 13.39 9.18
N LYS A 191 10.49 14.35 10.09
CA LYS A 191 11.47 14.44 11.16
C LYS A 191 10.78 14.21 12.49
N ASP A 192 11.44 13.49 13.36
CA ASP A 192 11.14 13.40 14.78
C ASP A 192 12.21 14.12 15.62
N THR A 193 12.18 13.93 16.91
CA THR A 193 13.16 14.50 17.85
C THR A 193 14.59 13.97 17.65
N HIS A 194 14.77 12.89 16.91
CA HIS A 194 16.07 12.24 16.63
C HIS A 194 16.61 12.57 15.25
N GLY A 195 15.83 13.24 14.41
CA GLY A 195 16.24 13.63 13.07
C GLY A 195 15.28 13.25 11.96
N VAL A 196 15.79 12.89 10.78
CA VAL A 196 14.95 12.45 9.65
C VAL A 196 14.61 10.98 9.84
N ALA A 197 13.38 10.68 10.20
CA ALA A 197 12.88 9.31 10.35
C ALA A 197 12.54 8.70 8.98
N LEU A 198 11.82 9.43 8.13
CA LEU A 198 11.37 8.96 6.82
C LEU A 198 11.70 9.98 5.74
N SER A 199 12.25 9.53 4.64
CA SER A 199 12.49 10.30 3.43
C SER A 199 11.77 9.70 2.24
N ILE A 200 10.99 10.51 1.51
CA ILE A 200 10.28 10.10 0.31
C ILE A 200 10.78 10.94 -0.85
N VAL A 201 11.12 10.30 -1.95
CA VAL A 201 11.49 10.96 -3.21
C VAL A 201 10.41 10.67 -4.25
N LEU A 202 9.81 11.74 -4.77
CA LEU A 202 8.88 11.69 -5.90
C LEU A 202 9.63 12.21 -7.13
N ASP A 203 9.81 11.36 -8.11
CA ASP A 203 10.53 11.64 -9.35
C ASP A 203 9.63 11.38 -10.57
N LYS A 204 10.00 11.90 -11.73
CA LYS A 204 9.27 11.69 -12.99
C LYS A 204 9.22 10.22 -13.43
N ASP A 205 10.18 9.40 -13.01
CA ASP A 205 10.32 8.01 -13.44
C ASP A 205 10.15 7.00 -12.28
N PHE A 206 10.26 7.44 -11.02
CA PHE A 206 10.17 6.56 -9.86
C PHE A 206 9.63 7.24 -8.61
N VAL A 207 9.34 6.43 -7.63
CA VAL A 207 9.16 6.83 -6.23
C VAL A 207 10.09 6.01 -5.36
N GLN A 208 10.58 6.62 -4.30
CA GLN A 208 11.47 5.98 -3.34
C GLN A 208 11.04 6.35 -1.92
N MET A 209 11.09 5.38 -1.02
CA MET A 209 10.89 5.55 0.40
C MET A 209 12.11 5.02 1.15
N ASP A 210 12.64 5.82 2.07
CA ASP A 210 13.81 5.47 2.89
C ASP A 210 13.47 5.73 4.36
N ARG A 211 13.51 4.65 5.15
CA ARG A 211 13.29 4.65 6.61
C ARG A 211 14.59 4.48 7.41
N GLY A 212 15.74 4.70 6.78
CA GLY A 212 17.04 4.50 7.43
C GLY A 212 17.29 5.35 8.67
N GLY A 213 16.47 6.39 8.90
CA GLY A 213 16.51 7.17 10.13
C GLY A 213 15.64 6.64 11.27
N THR A 214 14.85 5.58 11.05
CA THR A 214 14.06 4.93 12.10
C THR A 214 14.94 4.02 12.95
N ARG A 215 14.47 3.66 14.15
CA ARG A 215 15.19 2.75 15.04
C ARG A 215 15.22 1.30 14.56
N TYR A 216 14.30 0.96 13.67
CA TYR A 216 14.11 -0.40 13.20
C TYR A 216 14.13 -0.45 11.68
N THR A 217 15.11 -1.17 11.14
CA THR A 217 15.33 -1.28 9.68
C THR A 217 15.51 -2.72 9.21
N GLU A 218 15.04 -3.69 9.99
CA GLU A 218 15.04 -5.09 9.58
C GLU A 218 14.26 -5.27 8.27
N GLY A 219 14.74 -6.13 7.38
CA GLY A 219 14.21 -6.22 6.01
C GLY A 219 14.63 -5.08 5.08
N GLY A 220 15.52 -4.19 5.55
CA GLY A 220 16.10 -3.08 4.78
C GLY A 220 15.44 -1.74 5.05
N SER A 221 16.15 -0.67 4.66
CA SER A 221 15.72 0.71 4.88
C SER A 221 15.17 1.39 3.64
N LEU A 222 15.42 0.85 2.45
CA LEU A 222 15.12 1.50 1.19
C LEU A 222 14.18 0.66 0.31
N ARG A 223 13.14 1.30 -0.20
CA ARG A 223 12.30 0.76 -1.27
C ARG A 223 12.20 1.77 -2.40
N ARG A 224 12.29 1.26 -3.61
CA ARG A 224 12.12 2.03 -4.84
C ARG A 224 11.18 1.31 -5.77
N ARG A 225 10.39 2.08 -6.51
CA ARG A 225 9.51 1.55 -7.54
C ARG A 225 9.56 2.45 -8.77
N THR A 226 9.96 1.87 -9.89
CA THR A 226 9.84 2.52 -11.20
C THR A 226 8.37 2.67 -11.57
N LEU A 227 7.99 3.85 -11.99
CA LEU A 227 6.63 4.23 -12.38
C LEU A 227 6.59 4.64 -13.85
N LYS A 228 5.39 4.64 -14.44
CA LYS A 228 5.20 5.29 -15.74
C LYS A 228 5.61 6.75 -15.63
N ARG A 229 6.44 7.20 -16.56
CA ARG A 229 6.96 8.58 -16.60
C ARG A 229 5.83 9.60 -16.57
N SER A 230 5.95 10.59 -15.71
CA SER A 230 4.99 11.70 -15.58
C SER A 230 5.71 12.92 -15.03
N LYS A 231 5.32 14.10 -15.53
CA LYS A 231 5.80 15.40 -15.02
C LYS A 231 5.08 15.82 -13.74
N ILE A 232 3.95 15.21 -13.46
CA ILE A 232 3.13 15.48 -12.28
C ILE A 232 2.99 14.18 -11.50
N ARG A 233 3.20 14.26 -10.19
CA ARG A 233 2.91 13.19 -9.24
C ARG A 233 1.83 13.61 -8.28
N GLU A 234 0.78 12.83 -8.23
CA GLU A 234 -0.21 12.88 -7.17
C GLU A 234 0.17 11.85 -6.12
N PHE A 235 0.12 12.25 -4.86
CA PHE A 235 0.44 11.37 -3.75
C PHE A 235 -0.54 11.51 -2.61
N ASP A 236 -0.66 10.45 -1.82
CA ASP A 236 -1.46 10.38 -0.60
C ASP A 236 -0.63 9.60 0.42
N LEU A 237 -0.18 10.28 1.46
CA LEU A 237 0.64 9.73 2.53
C LEU A 237 -0.18 9.72 3.80
N LEU A 238 -0.37 8.52 4.35
CA LEU A 238 -1.03 8.31 5.63
C LEU A 238 0.01 7.88 6.65
N VAL A 239 -0.06 8.48 7.82
CA VAL A 239 0.79 8.13 8.98
C VAL A 239 -0.10 7.97 10.19
N ASP A 240 0.07 6.85 10.91
CA ASP A 240 -0.60 6.57 12.18
C ASP A 240 0.39 5.92 13.14
N GLY A 241 1.00 6.75 13.96
CA GLY A 241 2.11 6.32 14.80
C GLY A 241 3.22 5.70 13.95
N SER A 242 3.39 4.40 14.11
CA SER A 242 4.40 3.62 13.39
C SER A 242 3.95 3.11 12.01
N ALA A 243 2.66 3.15 11.69
CA ALA A 243 2.14 2.75 10.39
C ALA A 243 2.26 3.90 9.39
N THR A 244 2.83 3.63 8.23
CA THR A 244 2.93 4.62 7.15
C THR A 244 2.57 3.98 5.82
N GLU A 245 1.68 4.61 5.07
CA GLU A 245 1.28 4.16 3.73
C GLU A 245 1.40 5.28 2.71
N LEU A 246 2.07 5.01 1.61
CA LEU A 246 2.25 5.95 0.51
C LEU A 246 1.57 5.44 -0.75
N TYR A 247 0.65 6.21 -1.27
CA TYR A 247 0.00 5.99 -2.56
C TYR A 247 0.48 7.04 -3.56
N VAL A 248 0.86 6.61 -4.76
CA VAL A 248 1.28 7.50 -5.84
C VAL A 248 0.50 7.17 -7.10
N GLY A 249 -0.21 8.16 -7.65
CA GLY A 249 -1.03 7.98 -8.85
C GLY A 249 -2.17 6.98 -8.68
N GLY A 250 -2.78 6.91 -7.50
CA GLY A 250 -3.86 5.97 -7.19
C GLY A 250 -3.40 4.51 -7.06
N LYS A 251 -2.10 4.27 -6.95
CA LYS A 251 -1.51 2.96 -6.67
C LYS A 251 -0.82 3.01 -5.33
N LEU A 252 -0.99 1.96 -4.54
CA LEU A 252 -0.14 1.78 -3.38
C LEU A 252 1.28 1.50 -3.84
N VAL A 253 2.22 2.22 -3.28
CA VAL A 253 3.63 2.05 -3.61
C VAL A 253 4.36 1.39 -2.46
N ALA A 254 4.07 1.76 -1.22
CA ALA A 254 4.77 1.22 -0.08
C ALA A 254 3.95 1.38 1.20
N SER A 255 3.93 0.34 2.00
CA SER A 255 3.56 0.40 3.41
C SER A 255 4.76 0.10 4.29
N MET A 256 4.77 0.66 5.46
CA MET A 256 5.86 0.56 6.40
C MET A 256 5.30 0.43 7.81
N GLY A 257 5.70 -0.65 8.48
CA GLY A 257 5.65 -0.73 9.93
C GLY A 257 6.99 -0.28 10.48
N ALA A 258 7.05 0.83 11.17
CA ALA A 258 8.25 1.26 11.86
C ALA A 258 7.88 2.21 12.98
N GLU A 259 8.55 2.12 14.12
CA GLU A 259 8.46 3.16 15.13
C GLU A 259 9.08 4.45 14.59
N VAL A 260 8.26 5.27 13.98
CA VAL A 260 8.67 6.59 13.50
C VAL A 260 8.65 7.60 14.64
N MET A 261 7.88 7.35 15.69
CA MET A 261 7.69 8.35 16.74
C MET A 261 7.60 7.73 18.12
N THR A 262 8.59 8.04 18.93
CA THR A 262 8.44 8.07 20.38
C THR A 262 8.12 9.51 20.76
N ALA A 263 7.04 9.68 21.50
CA ALA A 263 6.71 10.92 22.16
C ALA A 263 7.87 11.38 23.06
#